data_be1cfaacb3cd243ae14dca6d1e557972
#
_entry.id   be1cfaacb3cd243ae14dca6d1e557972
#
_cell.length_a   1.000
_cell.length_b   1.000
_cell.length_c   1.000
_cell.angle_alpha   90.00
_cell.angle_beta   90.00
_cell.angle_gamma   90.00
#
_symmetry.space_group_name_H-M   'P 1'
#
loop_
_entity.id
_entity.type
_entity.pdbx_description
1 polymer ?
#
loop_
_entity_poly.entity_id
_entity_poly.type
_entity_poly.pdbx_seq_one_letter_code
_entity_poly.pdbx_strand_id
1 'polypeptide(L)'
;MLLGTGPRGGKPGHENKDIPALVYKHATQAIPAKDDYLFLFFGRSQSAIEAGNDFWERRHQRVEQDTPSSPAVMQAQIEANLHFLPKLNNTHPFAHLEKIKQPTFILNGQDDVMIPTINSYHMAQHIPNAQLFIYPDAGHGAHFQYPKRFLSHALAFLNE
;
A
#
# COMPACT_ATOMS: atom_id res chain seq x y z
N MET A 1 -0.27 12.88 -0.67
CA MET A 1 -1.07 11.68 -0.36
C MET A 1 -0.14 10.49 -0.09
N LEU A 2 -0.47 9.67 0.89
CA LEU A 2 0.24 8.45 1.30
C LEU A 2 -0.73 7.27 1.14
N LEU A 3 -0.45 6.39 0.18
CA LEU A 3 -1.34 5.27 -0.18
C LEU A 3 -0.59 3.96 0.04
N GLY A 4 -1.15 3.03 0.82
CA GLY A 4 -0.56 1.72 1.06
C GLY A 4 0.88 1.80 1.57
N THR A 5 1.20 2.68 2.49
CA THR A 5 2.56 2.88 3.00
C THR A 5 2.60 2.90 4.52
N GLY A 6 3.80 2.84 5.07
CA GLY A 6 4.02 2.87 6.51
C GLY A 6 5.15 3.81 6.92
N PRO A 7 5.22 4.20 8.18
CA PRO A 7 6.26 5.05 8.69
C PRO A 7 7.56 4.26 8.93
N ARG A 8 8.68 4.94 8.96
CA ARG A 8 9.91 4.36 9.50
C ARG A 8 9.69 3.95 10.96
N GLY A 9 10.09 2.73 11.32
CA GLY A 9 9.83 2.17 12.66
C GLY A 9 8.41 1.64 12.85
N GLY A 10 7.62 1.56 11.79
CA GLY A 10 6.30 0.94 11.80
C GLY A 10 6.34 -0.56 12.03
N LYS A 11 5.16 -1.18 12.15
CA LYS A 11 5.02 -2.63 12.32
C LYS A 11 5.47 -3.33 11.04
N PRO A 12 6.50 -4.16 11.06
CA PRO A 12 6.91 -4.93 9.89
C PRO A 12 6.00 -6.15 9.71
N GLY A 13 5.57 -6.41 8.47
CA GLY A 13 4.88 -7.63 8.08
C GLY A 13 3.52 -7.86 8.76
N HIS A 14 2.92 -8.98 8.41
CA HIS A 14 1.62 -9.42 8.88
C HIS A 14 1.75 -10.29 10.16
N GLU A 15 0.69 -10.36 10.99
CA GLU A 15 0.68 -11.18 12.22
C GLU A 15 0.75 -12.68 11.93
N ASN A 16 0.09 -13.13 10.88
CA ASN A 16 0.25 -14.50 10.38
C ASN A 16 1.63 -14.64 9.72
N LYS A 17 2.45 -15.55 10.24
CA LYS A 17 3.83 -15.76 9.82
C LYS A 17 3.98 -16.27 8.38
N ASP A 18 2.94 -16.85 7.80
CA ASP A 18 2.96 -17.35 6.42
C ASP A 18 2.78 -16.22 5.39
N ILE A 19 2.11 -15.16 5.77
CA ILE A 19 1.81 -14.04 4.86
C ILE A 19 3.07 -13.36 4.31
N PRO A 20 4.11 -13.04 5.09
CA PRO A 20 5.33 -12.45 4.53
C PRO A 20 5.99 -13.28 3.43
N ALA A 21 6.00 -14.60 3.57
CA ALA A 21 6.55 -15.48 2.53
C ALA A 21 5.70 -15.47 1.26
N LEU A 22 4.37 -15.44 1.39
CA LEU A 22 3.45 -15.30 0.26
C LEU A 22 3.57 -13.93 -0.40
N VAL A 23 3.66 -12.85 0.38
CA VAL A 23 3.89 -11.51 -0.14
C VAL A 23 5.18 -11.45 -0.93
N TYR A 24 6.28 -11.97 -0.37
CA TYR A 24 7.56 -12.04 -1.10
C TYR A 24 7.42 -12.80 -2.41
N LYS A 25 6.81 -13.99 -2.39
CA LYS A 25 6.58 -14.81 -3.59
C LYS A 25 5.85 -14.05 -4.69
N HIS A 26 4.76 -13.37 -4.36
CA HIS A 26 3.94 -12.66 -5.34
C HIS A 26 4.53 -11.31 -5.76
N ALA A 27 5.19 -10.58 -4.85
CA ALA A 27 5.74 -9.26 -5.12
C ALA A 27 7.06 -9.28 -5.91
N THR A 28 7.76 -10.43 -5.94
CA THR A 28 9.07 -10.53 -6.61
C THR A 28 9.01 -11.20 -7.98
N GLN A 29 7.83 -11.37 -8.55
CA GLN A 29 7.69 -11.88 -9.92
C GLN A 29 8.24 -10.87 -10.93
N ALA A 30 9.14 -11.31 -11.81
CA ALA A 30 9.69 -10.46 -12.87
C ALA A 30 8.60 -9.96 -13.83
N ILE A 31 7.61 -10.80 -14.10
CA ILE A 31 6.40 -10.49 -14.86
C ILE A 31 5.22 -10.93 -13.98
N PRO A 32 4.62 -10.02 -13.22
CA PRO A 32 3.51 -10.36 -12.34
C PRO A 32 2.29 -10.84 -13.14
N ALA A 33 1.75 -11.99 -12.74
CA ALA A 33 0.51 -12.54 -13.27
C ALA A 33 -0.72 -11.92 -12.59
N LYS A 34 -1.90 -12.18 -13.11
CA LYS A 34 -3.17 -11.73 -12.54
C LYS A 34 -3.32 -12.09 -11.07
N ASP A 35 -3.01 -13.34 -10.72
CA ASP A 35 -3.14 -13.83 -9.35
C ASP A 35 -2.20 -13.10 -8.36
N ASP A 36 -1.03 -12.62 -8.83
CA ASP A 36 -0.14 -11.81 -8.02
C ASP A 36 -0.79 -10.47 -7.65
N TYR A 37 -1.42 -9.82 -8.62
CA TYR A 37 -2.16 -8.57 -8.37
C TYR A 37 -3.37 -8.78 -7.47
N LEU A 38 -4.16 -9.84 -7.73
CA LEU A 38 -5.33 -10.14 -6.89
C LEU A 38 -4.90 -10.39 -5.45
N PHE A 39 -3.85 -11.17 -5.24
CA PHE A 39 -3.36 -11.48 -3.90
C PHE A 39 -2.87 -10.25 -3.14
N LEU A 40 -2.08 -9.39 -3.79
CA LEU A 40 -1.42 -8.26 -3.14
C LEU A 40 -2.34 -7.04 -2.96
N PHE A 41 -3.17 -6.74 -3.96
CA PHE A 41 -3.82 -5.44 -4.07
C PHE A 41 -5.31 -5.43 -3.72
N PHE A 42 -5.98 -6.58 -3.77
CA PHE A 42 -7.44 -6.65 -3.63
C PHE A 42 -7.86 -7.44 -2.39
N GLY A 43 -9.12 -7.23 -1.95
CA GLY A 43 -9.74 -8.01 -0.88
C GLY A 43 -10.07 -9.44 -1.31
N ARG A 44 -10.78 -10.15 -0.43
CA ARG A 44 -11.05 -11.58 -0.60
C ARG A 44 -12.52 -11.89 -0.94
N SER A 45 -13.41 -10.93 -0.82
CA SER A 45 -14.82 -11.11 -1.17
C SER A 45 -14.99 -11.28 -2.68
N GLN A 46 -16.15 -11.78 -3.08
CA GLN A 46 -16.50 -11.91 -4.49
C GLN A 46 -16.44 -10.55 -5.21
N SER A 47 -16.94 -9.48 -4.58
CA SER A 47 -16.89 -8.13 -5.16
C SER A 47 -15.47 -7.57 -5.30
N ALA A 48 -14.57 -7.90 -4.37
CA ALA A 48 -13.16 -7.52 -4.47
C ALA A 48 -12.45 -8.27 -5.61
N ILE A 49 -12.75 -9.57 -5.78
CA ILE A 49 -12.24 -10.38 -6.90
C ILE A 49 -12.72 -9.83 -8.24
N GLU A 50 -14.00 -9.45 -8.32
CA GLU A 50 -14.58 -8.84 -9.54
C GLU A 50 -13.91 -7.50 -9.86
N ALA A 51 -13.69 -6.63 -8.85
CA ALA A 51 -12.97 -5.38 -9.03
C ALA A 51 -11.51 -5.60 -9.47
N GLY A 52 -10.85 -6.62 -8.96
CA GLY A 52 -9.50 -7.00 -9.38
C GLY A 52 -9.46 -7.53 -10.82
N ASN A 53 -10.45 -8.31 -11.22
CA ASN A 53 -10.59 -8.77 -12.60
C ASN A 53 -10.80 -7.60 -13.56
N ASP A 54 -11.70 -6.68 -13.22
CA ASP A 54 -11.94 -5.47 -14.01
C ASP A 54 -10.69 -4.57 -14.10
N PHE A 55 -9.95 -4.41 -13.02
CA PHE A 55 -8.66 -3.71 -13.02
C PHE A 55 -7.66 -4.38 -13.96
N TRP A 56 -7.55 -5.71 -13.92
CA TRP A 56 -6.65 -6.46 -14.79
C TRP A 56 -7.00 -6.28 -16.25
N GLU A 57 -8.27 -6.41 -16.62
CA GLU A 57 -8.74 -6.22 -18.01
C GLU A 57 -8.45 -4.79 -18.51
N ARG A 58 -8.77 -3.76 -17.71
CA ARG A 58 -8.48 -2.36 -18.07
C ARG A 58 -7.00 -2.09 -18.26
N ARG A 59 -6.15 -2.67 -17.42
CA ARG A 59 -4.70 -2.53 -17.53
C ARG A 59 -4.18 -3.09 -18.86
N HIS A 60 -4.76 -4.19 -19.36
CA HIS A 60 -4.34 -4.86 -20.61
C HIS A 60 -4.96 -4.27 -21.88
N GLN A 61 -5.85 -3.30 -21.76
CA GLN A 61 -6.31 -2.52 -22.92
C GLN A 61 -5.24 -1.56 -23.44
N ARG A 62 -4.21 -1.29 -22.66
CA ARG A 62 -3.09 -0.45 -23.07
C ARG A 62 -2.25 -1.18 -24.13
N VAL A 63 -2.10 -0.55 -25.32
CA VAL A 63 -1.36 -1.14 -26.45
C VAL A 63 0.15 -1.19 -26.16
N GLU A 64 0.70 -0.11 -25.61
CA GLU A 64 2.10 -0.06 -25.21
C GLU A 64 2.24 -0.54 -23.77
N GLN A 65 3.07 -1.54 -23.56
CA GLN A 65 3.36 -2.05 -22.23
C GLN A 65 4.70 -1.53 -21.74
N ASP A 66 4.78 -1.23 -20.45
CA ASP A 66 6.03 -0.82 -19.82
C ASP A 66 7.02 -2.01 -19.82
N THR A 67 8.29 -1.72 -20.02
CA THR A 67 9.34 -2.71 -19.88
C THR A 67 9.35 -3.28 -18.46
N PRO A 68 9.41 -4.60 -18.27
CA PRO A 68 9.53 -5.19 -16.95
C PRO A 68 10.71 -4.61 -16.17
N SER A 69 10.54 -4.45 -14.85
CA SER A 69 11.63 -4.02 -13.99
C SER A 69 12.80 -5.00 -14.05
N SER A 70 14.01 -4.48 -14.20
CA SER A 70 15.19 -5.35 -14.20
C SER A 70 15.45 -5.95 -12.81
N PRO A 71 16.14 -7.09 -12.71
CA PRO A 71 16.55 -7.66 -11.42
C PRO A 71 17.33 -6.67 -10.55
N ALA A 72 18.13 -5.79 -11.16
CA ALA A 72 18.86 -4.75 -10.44
C ALA A 72 17.93 -3.72 -9.78
N VAL A 73 16.85 -3.31 -10.46
CA VAL A 73 15.84 -2.41 -9.90
C VAL A 73 15.10 -3.09 -8.74
N MET A 74 14.72 -4.34 -8.92
CA MET A 74 14.06 -5.12 -7.84
C MET A 74 14.97 -5.22 -6.62
N GLN A 75 16.24 -5.56 -6.79
CA GLN A 75 17.21 -5.66 -5.69
C GLN A 75 17.38 -4.31 -4.97
N ALA A 76 17.51 -3.21 -5.72
CA ALA A 76 17.63 -1.87 -5.15
C ALA A 76 16.37 -1.47 -4.34
N GLN A 77 15.18 -1.84 -4.78
CA GLN A 77 13.94 -1.60 -4.04
C GLN A 77 13.88 -2.41 -2.73
N ILE A 78 14.29 -3.68 -2.77
CA ILE A 78 14.36 -4.52 -1.56
C ILE A 78 15.34 -3.91 -0.55
N GLU A 79 16.55 -3.54 -0.99
CA GLU A 79 17.56 -2.91 -0.16
C GLU A 79 17.07 -1.59 0.43
N ALA A 80 16.45 -0.73 -0.37
CA ALA A 80 15.87 0.52 0.10
C ALA A 80 14.83 0.29 1.21
N ASN A 81 13.93 -0.70 1.06
CA ASN A 81 12.95 -1.05 2.07
C ASN A 81 13.62 -1.58 3.34
N LEU A 82 14.61 -2.46 3.23
CA LEU A 82 15.35 -2.99 4.37
C LEU A 82 16.09 -1.89 5.15
N HIS A 83 16.63 -0.90 4.46
CA HIS A 83 17.27 0.27 5.08
C HIS A 83 16.26 1.25 5.69
N PHE A 84 15.07 1.37 5.12
CA PHE A 84 14.02 2.24 5.62
C PHE A 84 13.34 1.68 6.88
N LEU A 85 13.19 0.36 6.97
CA LEU A 85 12.46 -0.34 8.03
C LEU A 85 13.17 -0.49 9.39
N PRO A 86 14.50 -0.26 9.59
CA PRO A 86 15.14 -0.51 10.88
C PRO A 86 14.42 0.21 12.01
N LYS A 87 14.18 -0.53 13.09
CA LYS A 87 13.64 0.01 14.34
C LYS A 87 14.49 1.20 14.78
N LEU A 88 13.85 2.33 14.94
CA LEU A 88 14.46 3.44 15.65
C LEU A 88 14.56 3.00 17.12
N ASN A 89 15.78 2.87 17.64
CA ASN A 89 16.03 2.69 19.07
C ASN A 89 15.66 3.99 19.79
N ASN A 90 14.36 4.28 19.85
CA ASN A 90 13.87 5.53 20.35
C ASN A 90 12.59 5.31 21.17
N THR A 91 12.48 6.00 22.29
CA THR A 91 11.25 6.07 23.09
C THR A 91 10.09 6.72 22.34
N HIS A 92 10.36 7.45 21.26
CA HIS A 92 9.38 8.10 20.39
C HIS A 92 9.59 7.71 18.91
N PRO A 93 9.22 6.48 18.51
CA PRO A 93 9.58 5.96 17.19
C PRO A 93 9.00 6.75 16.03
N PHE A 94 7.93 7.52 16.26
CA PHE A 94 7.22 8.28 15.23
C PHE A 94 7.43 9.81 15.29
N ALA A 95 8.30 10.30 16.14
CA ALA A 95 8.56 11.76 16.30
C ALA A 95 8.97 12.46 14.98
N HIS A 96 9.54 11.72 14.03
CA HIS A 96 9.87 12.26 12.71
C HIS A 96 8.63 12.64 11.88
N LEU A 97 7.48 12.02 12.11
CA LEU A 97 6.22 12.31 11.44
C LEU A 97 5.62 13.65 11.87
N GLU A 98 5.89 14.07 13.09
CA GLU A 98 5.43 15.36 13.64
C GLU A 98 6.02 16.58 12.89
N LYS A 99 7.10 16.35 12.14
CA LYS A 99 7.74 17.36 11.29
C LYS A 99 7.01 17.60 9.97
N ILE A 100 6.10 16.71 9.58
CA ILE A 100 5.27 16.87 8.38
C ILE A 100 4.16 17.86 8.71
N LYS A 101 4.25 19.07 8.18
CA LYS A 101 3.27 20.15 8.44
C LYS A 101 2.24 20.30 7.33
N GLN A 102 2.47 19.68 6.20
CA GLN A 102 1.58 19.71 5.06
C GLN A 102 0.30 18.92 5.36
N PRO A 103 -0.87 19.36 4.88
CA PRO A 103 -2.06 18.52 4.86
C PRO A 103 -1.76 17.16 4.24
N THR A 104 -2.12 16.09 4.92
CA THR A 104 -1.73 14.74 4.50
C THR A 104 -2.93 13.83 4.41
N PHE A 105 -3.20 13.34 3.22
CA PHE A 105 -4.19 12.31 2.95
C PHE A 105 -3.54 10.93 3.09
N ILE A 106 -4.09 10.07 3.94
CA ILE A 106 -3.61 8.70 4.16
C ILE A 106 -4.72 7.73 3.80
N LEU A 107 -4.41 6.75 2.95
CA LEU A 107 -5.35 5.69 2.59
C LEU A 107 -4.68 4.32 2.66
N ASN A 108 -5.38 3.36 3.26
CA ASN A 108 -4.99 1.96 3.22
C ASN A 108 -6.20 1.03 3.10
N GLY A 109 -5.96 -0.19 2.64
CA GLY A 109 -6.94 -1.26 2.73
C GLY A 109 -6.97 -1.89 4.12
N GLN A 110 -8.14 -2.32 4.58
CA GLN A 110 -8.31 -2.98 5.86
C GLN A 110 -7.46 -4.26 5.96
N ASP A 111 -7.37 -5.00 4.85
CA ASP A 111 -6.74 -6.32 4.76
C ASP A 111 -5.42 -6.27 3.97
N ASP A 112 -4.69 -5.14 4.05
CA ASP A 112 -3.41 -4.96 3.38
C ASP A 112 -2.37 -5.96 3.92
N VAL A 113 -2.02 -6.92 3.06
CA VAL A 113 -1.04 -7.97 3.38
C VAL A 113 0.41 -7.52 3.23
N MET A 114 0.65 -6.43 2.50
CA MET A 114 2.00 -5.88 2.29
C MET A 114 2.40 -4.92 3.40
N ILE A 115 1.55 -3.94 3.69
CA ILE A 115 1.80 -2.92 4.71
C ILE A 115 0.67 -2.97 5.73
N PRO A 116 0.90 -3.49 6.94
CA PRO A 116 -0.13 -3.60 7.96
C PRO A 116 -0.85 -2.27 8.21
N THR A 117 -2.17 -2.30 8.17
CA THR A 117 -3.06 -1.12 8.25
C THR A 117 -2.83 -0.28 9.51
N ILE A 118 -2.37 -0.90 10.60
CA ILE A 118 -1.99 -0.20 11.83
C ILE A 118 -0.92 0.88 11.60
N ASN A 119 -0.06 0.72 10.58
CA ASN A 119 0.95 1.71 10.22
C ASN A 119 0.32 3.03 9.74
N SER A 120 -0.77 2.94 8.99
CA SER A 120 -1.53 4.11 8.55
C SER A 120 -2.18 4.85 9.71
N TYR A 121 -2.67 4.11 10.71
CA TYR A 121 -3.18 4.69 11.95
C TYR A 121 -2.08 5.43 12.73
N HIS A 122 -0.90 4.84 12.88
CA HIS A 122 0.24 5.51 13.52
C HIS A 122 0.63 6.79 12.78
N MET A 123 0.66 6.77 11.44
CA MET A 123 0.92 7.98 10.67
C MET A 123 -0.12 9.07 10.95
N ALA A 124 -1.40 8.71 10.95
CA ALA A 124 -2.48 9.66 11.20
C ALA A 124 -2.45 10.26 12.62
N GLN A 125 -1.96 9.50 13.61
CA GLN A 125 -1.82 10.00 14.98
C GLN A 125 -0.67 10.98 15.17
N HIS A 126 0.39 10.85 14.36
CA HIS A 126 1.63 11.62 14.53
C HIS A 126 1.84 12.71 13.49
N ILE A 127 1.12 12.70 12.36
CA ILE A 127 1.14 13.79 11.39
C ILE A 127 0.04 14.80 11.76
N PRO A 128 0.36 16.04 12.13
CA PRO A 128 -0.60 16.99 12.72
C PRO A 128 -1.86 17.27 11.88
N ASN A 129 -1.71 17.29 10.55
CA ASN A 129 -2.80 17.61 9.61
C ASN A 129 -3.12 16.42 8.71
N ALA A 130 -3.29 15.22 9.29
CA ALA A 130 -3.59 14.01 8.55
C ALA A 130 -5.07 13.66 8.57
N GLN A 131 -5.58 13.26 7.41
CA GLN A 131 -6.88 12.59 7.24
C GLN A 131 -6.63 11.13 6.89
N LEU A 132 -7.25 10.21 7.62
CA LEU A 132 -7.10 8.76 7.43
C LEU A 132 -8.36 8.14 6.85
N PHE A 133 -8.17 7.36 5.79
CA PHE A 133 -9.21 6.55 5.16
C PHE A 133 -8.76 5.07 5.15
N ILE A 134 -9.62 4.21 5.69
CA ILE A 134 -9.43 2.75 5.62
C ILE A 134 -10.60 2.17 4.85
N TYR A 135 -10.30 1.51 3.73
CA TYR A 135 -11.33 0.89 2.91
C TYR A 135 -11.53 -0.57 3.33
N PRO A 136 -12.78 -0.95 3.63
CA PRO A 136 -13.08 -2.32 4.05
C PRO A 136 -12.84 -3.32 2.92
N ASP A 137 -12.54 -4.56 3.27
CA ASP A 137 -12.36 -5.65 2.31
C ASP A 137 -11.44 -5.25 1.15
N ALA A 138 -10.32 -4.60 1.46
CA ALA A 138 -9.38 -4.13 0.46
C ALA A 138 -7.95 -4.44 0.87
N GLY A 139 -7.15 -4.86 -0.10
CA GLY A 139 -5.72 -5.07 0.05
C GLY A 139 -4.90 -3.79 -0.17
N HIS A 140 -3.65 -3.95 -0.57
CA HIS A 140 -2.70 -2.85 -0.79
C HIS A 140 -3.15 -1.85 -1.86
N GLY A 141 -3.92 -2.30 -2.84
CA GLY A 141 -4.47 -1.49 -3.93
C GLY A 141 -5.87 -0.95 -3.66
N ALA A 142 -6.20 -0.53 -2.45
CA ALA A 142 -7.54 -0.09 -2.08
C ALA A 142 -8.13 0.99 -3.01
N HIS A 143 -7.29 1.89 -3.54
CA HIS A 143 -7.69 2.90 -4.53
C HIS A 143 -8.02 2.31 -5.91
N PHE A 144 -7.44 1.17 -6.26
CA PHE A 144 -7.80 0.44 -7.48
C PHE A 144 -9.10 -0.33 -7.33
N GLN A 145 -9.36 -0.87 -6.14
CA GLN A 145 -10.60 -1.60 -5.84
C GLN A 145 -11.81 -0.66 -5.74
N TYR A 146 -11.62 0.54 -5.19
CA TYR A 146 -12.67 1.53 -4.99
C TYR A 146 -12.38 2.87 -5.71
N PRO A 147 -12.17 2.90 -7.03
CA PRO A 147 -11.66 4.08 -7.73
C PRO A 147 -12.58 5.29 -7.60
N LYS A 148 -13.89 5.11 -7.68
CA LYS A 148 -14.86 6.21 -7.54
C LYS A 148 -14.85 6.81 -6.13
N ARG A 149 -14.79 5.97 -5.11
CA ARG A 149 -14.70 6.41 -3.70
C ARG A 149 -13.38 7.13 -3.44
N PHE A 150 -12.28 6.58 -3.94
CA PHE A 150 -10.97 7.21 -3.84
C PHE A 150 -10.96 8.61 -4.48
N LEU A 151 -11.46 8.75 -5.70
CA LEU A 151 -11.52 10.04 -6.39
C LEU A 151 -12.37 11.06 -5.62
N SER A 152 -13.51 10.64 -5.08
CA SER A 152 -14.36 11.52 -4.26
C SER A 152 -13.62 12.06 -3.04
N HIS A 153 -12.96 11.19 -2.26
CA HIS A 153 -12.20 11.60 -1.08
C HIS A 153 -10.96 12.43 -1.45
N ALA A 154 -10.23 12.03 -2.50
CA ALA A 154 -9.03 12.73 -2.93
C ALA A 154 -9.33 14.13 -3.46
N LEU A 155 -10.41 14.30 -4.24
CA LEU A 155 -10.84 15.61 -4.75
C LEU A 155 -11.34 16.52 -3.61
N ALA A 156 -12.09 15.97 -2.65
CA ALA A 156 -12.50 16.74 -1.48
C ALA A 156 -11.27 17.26 -0.73
N PHE A 157 -10.31 16.39 -0.44
CA PHE A 157 -9.05 16.76 0.24
C PHE A 157 -8.20 17.79 -0.52
N LEU A 158 -8.15 17.70 -1.86
CA LEU A 158 -7.33 18.62 -2.67
C LEU A 158 -7.95 20.01 -2.83
N ASN A 159 -9.25 20.15 -2.53
CA ASN A 159 -9.99 21.42 -2.62
C ASN A 159 -10.15 22.12 -1.26
N GLU A 160 -9.61 21.56 -0.16
CA GLU A 160 -9.51 22.21 1.14
C GLU A 160 -8.39 23.28 1.15
#